data_80669ecdbe962b8d2730fedb49d4a567
#
_entry.id   80669ecdbe962b8d2730fedb49d4a567
#
_cell.length_a   1.000
_cell.length_b   1.000
_cell.length_c   1.000
_cell.angle_alpha   90.00
_cell.angle_beta   90.00
_cell.angle_gamma   90.00
#
_symmetry.space_group_name_H-M   'P 1'
#
loop_
_entity.id
_entity.type
_entity.pdbx_description
1 polymer ?
#
loop_
_entity_poly.entity_id
_entity_poly.type
_entity_poly.pdbx_seq_one_letter_code
_entity_poly.pdbx_strand_id
1 'polypeptide(L)'
;MEILNQHVTIRKFKNQPVPDELINSVLYSGTKASTTGNMQLYSIIITQRNDVKKELLPLHFNQEVAKSAPVLLTFVADLNRFVKWCEVSNANSGYDNFLFFLTAAIDAVLVAQNVCIAAENLGLGICYLGTTVYNSREIIKVLDLPKLTFPVTSVAIGYPDEYPAQTDRLPLRGIIHHDKYRNYTEQDITDLYSFKENLESSKQFIKQNNKEKLAQVYTDVRYKKQDNEFFSEKMLGVLKEQGFYG
;
A
#
# COMPACT_ATOMS: atom_id res chain seq x y z
N MET A 1 14.90 -6.77 -14.87
CA MET A 1 15.24 -7.53 -13.64
C MET A 1 16.04 -6.68 -12.65
N GLU A 2 16.98 -5.86 -13.11
CA GLU A 2 17.86 -5.05 -12.25
C GLU A 2 17.06 -4.13 -11.31
N ILE A 3 16.08 -3.37 -11.81
CA ILE A 3 15.27 -2.46 -11.02
C ILE A 3 14.54 -3.15 -9.85
N LEU A 4 14.05 -4.37 -10.05
CA LEU A 4 13.38 -5.13 -8.98
C LEU A 4 14.36 -5.56 -7.89
N ASN A 5 15.61 -5.88 -8.28
CA ASN A 5 16.64 -6.31 -7.34
C ASN A 5 17.29 -5.14 -6.60
N GLN A 6 17.15 -3.92 -7.11
CA GLN A 6 17.72 -2.70 -6.52
C GLN A 6 16.69 -1.88 -5.74
N HIS A 7 15.44 -2.35 -5.62
CA HIS A 7 14.39 -1.62 -4.91
C HIS A 7 14.80 -1.20 -3.49
N VAL A 8 14.61 0.08 -3.20
CA VAL A 8 14.73 0.68 -1.86
C VAL A 8 13.56 1.62 -1.61
N THR A 9 13.04 1.61 -0.39
CA THR A 9 11.98 2.56 -0.01
C THR A 9 12.60 3.92 0.33
N ILE A 10 12.18 4.97 -0.38
CA ILE A 10 12.62 6.35 -0.17
C ILE A 10 11.63 7.10 0.70
N ARG A 11 12.09 7.65 1.82
CA ARG A 11 11.25 8.39 2.78
C ARG A 11 11.57 9.88 2.84
N LYS A 12 12.64 10.32 2.17
CA LYS A 12 13.00 11.73 2.02
C LYS A 12 13.06 12.10 0.55
N PHE A 13 12.38 13.16 0.20
CA PHE A 13 12.29 13.64 -1.17
C PHE A 13 12.85 15.05 -1.28
N LYS A 14 13.50 15.35 -2.42
CA LYS A 14 13.90 16.69 -2.77
C LYS A 14 12.68 17.60 -2.88
N ASN A 15 12.83 18.86 -2.48
CA ASN A 15 11.81 19.87 -2.71
C ASN A 15 11.82 20.30 -4.21
N GLN A 16 11.44 19.36 -5.05
CA GLN A 16 11.43 19.51 -6.50
C GLN A 16 10.13 18.93 -7.05
N PRO A 17 9.35 19.69 -7.83
CA PRO A 17 8.14 19.16 -8.45
C PRO A 17 8.46 18.05 -9.45
N VAL A 18 7.58 17.07 -9.54
CA VAL A 18 7.64 16.05 -10.59
C VAL A 18 6.79 16.53 -11.76
N PRO A 19 7.34 16.63 -12.99
CA PRO A 19 6.58 17.06 -14.17
C PRO A 19 5.38 16.15 -14.44
N ASP A 20 4.27 16.74 -14.87
CA ASP A 20 3.03 15.99 -15.16
C ASP A 20 3.23 14.94 -16.27
N GLU A 21 4.07 15.23 -17.28
CA GLU A 21 4.40 14.24 -18.31
C GLU A 21 5.09 13.01 -17.73
N LEU A 22 5.97 13.20 -16.74
CA LEU A 22 6.64 12.09 -16.08
C LEU A 22 5.66 11.28 -15.22
N ILE A 23 4.76 11.96 -14.48
CA ILE A 23 3.69 11.31 -13.73
C ILE A 23 2.80 10.50 -14.67
N ASN A 24 2.35 11.10 -15.77
CA ASN A 24 1.50 10.44 -16.76
C ASN A 24 2.19 9.20 -17.38
N SER A 25 3.49 9.28 -17.67
CA SER A 25 4.28 8.15 -18.18
C SER A 25 4.33 7.00 -17.16
N VAL A 26 4.58 7.31 -15.89
CA VAL A 26 4.58 6.34 -14.78
C VAL A 26 3.20 5.69 -14.65
N LEU A 27 2.14 6.49 -14.63
CA LEU A 27 0.77 6.00 -14.49
C LEU A 27 0.34 5.15 -15.69
N TYR A 28 0.67 5.58 -16.91
CA TYR A 28 0.39 4.79 -18.12
C TYR A 28 1.05 3.41 -18.05
N SER A 29 2.30 3.35 -17.63
CA SER A 29 3.00 2.07 -17.42
C SER A 29 2.31 1.21 -16.35
N GLY A 30 1.85 1.84 -15.27
CA GLY A 30 1.06 1.18 -14.24
C GLY A 30 -0.19 0.50 -14.76
N THR A 31 -0.92 1.15 -15.67
CA THR A 31 -2.16 0.61 -16.26
C THR A 31 -1.95 -0.67 -17.09
N LYS A 32 -0.70 -1.07 -17.35
CA LYS A 32 -0.38 -2.34 -18.03
C LYS A 32 -0.38 -3.56 -17.08
N ALA A 33 -0.67 -3.36 -15.80
CA ALA A 33 -0.89 -4.46 -14.87
C ALA A 33 -2.06 -5.35 -15.32
N SER A 34 -1.99 -6.63 -14.98
CA SER A 34 -3.13 -7.54 -15.17
C SER A 34 -4.26 -7.14 -14.23
N THR A 35 -5.50 -7.23 -14.73
CA THR A 35 -6.70 -6.98 -13.94
C THR A 35 -7.73 -8.08 -14.18
N THR A 36 -8.62 -8.28 -13.24
CA THR A 36 -9.64 -9.32 -13.32
C THR A 36 -10.57 -9.09 -14.50
N GLY A 37 -10.58 -10.04 -15.46
CA GLY A 37 -11.42 -9.97 -16.66
C GLY A 37 -11.20 -8.71 -17.51
N ASN A 38 -10.09 -8.03 -17.34
CA ASN A 38 -9.79 -6.71 -17.94
C ASN A 38 -10.83 -5.62 -17.58
N MET A 39 -11.55 -5.79 -16.46
CA MET A 39 -12.54 -4.82 -16.00
C MET A 39 -11.92 -3.54 -15.43
N GLN A 40 -10.65 -3.61 -14.99
CA GLN A 40 -9.87 -2.48 -14.47
C GLN A 40 -10.61 -1.77 -13.31
N LEU A 41 -10.92 -2.54 -12.26
CA LEU A 41 -11.75 -2.14 -11.12
C LEU A 41 -10.98 -1.24 -10.12
N TYR A 42 -10.25 -0.26 -10.62
CA TYR A 42 -9.47 0.66 -9.81
C TYR A 42 -9.53 2.09 -10.34
N SER A 43 -9.25 3.03 -9.47
CA SER A 43 -8.96 4.43 -9.82
C SER A 43 -7.71 4.92 -9.10
N ILE A 44 -7.05 5.95 -9.62
CA ILE A 44 -5.87 6.57 -9.04
C ILE A 44 -6.15 8.04 -8.82
N ILE A 45 -6.03 8.52 -7.60
CA ILE A 45 -6.14 9.93 -7.27
C ILE A 45 -4.73 10.51 -7.14
N ILE A 46 -4.42 11.51 -7.96
CA ILE A 46 -3.15 12.24 -7.93
C ILE A 46 -3.34 13.47 -7.03
N THR A 47 -2.59 13.54 -5.95
CA THR A 47 -2.63 14.68 -5.03
C THR A 47 -1.29 15.42 -5.07
N GLN A 48 -1.30 16.62 -5.67
CA GLN A 48 -0.17 17.55 -5.74
C GLN A 48 -0.49 18.89 -5.05
N ARG A 49 -1.78 19.24 -4.95
CA ARG A 49 -2.25 20.47 -4.31
C ARG A 49 -1.92 20.47 -2.82
N ASN A 50 -1.29 21.55 -2.36
CA ASN A 50 -0.83 21.68 -0.98
C ASN A 50 -1.97 21.74 0.04
N ASP A 51 -3.14 22.26 -0.32
CA ASP A 51 -4.33 22.29 0.54
C ASP A 51 -4.82 20.86 0.82
N VAL A 52 -5.04 20.05 -0.22
CA VAL A 52 -5.46 18.64 -0.08
C VAL A 52 -4.41 17.80 0.66
N LYS A 53 -3.10 18.01 0.35
CA LYS A 53 -2.01 17.34 1.07
C LYS A 53 -2.02 17.66 2.56
N LYS A 54 -2.33 18.91 2.95
CA LYS A 54 -2.45 19.30 4.37
C LYS A 54 -3.59 18.58 5.09
N GLU A 55 -4.69 18.30 4.39
CA GLU A 55 -5.82 17.54 4.95
C GLU A 55 -5.50 16.04 5.06
N LEU A 56 -4.75 15.47 4.10
CA LEU A 56 -4.33 14.08 4.12
C LEU A 56 -3.22 13.79 5.15
N LEU A 57 -2.36 14.75 5.45
CA LEU A 57 -1.17 14.55 6.29
C LEU A 57 -1.50 13.98 7.69
N PRO A 58 -2.47 14.50 8.47
CA PRO A 58 -2.85 13.91 9.75
C PRO A 58 -3.43 12.50 9.59
N LEU A 59 -4.06 12.18 8.45
CA LEU A 59 -4.63 10.87 8.16
C LEU A 59 -3.54 9.82 7.89
N HIS A 60 -2.35 10.29 7.53
CA HIS A 60 -1.12 9.51 7.46
C HIS A 60 -0.23 9.66 8.72
N PHE A 61 -0.83 9.99 9.87
CA PHE A 61 -0.17 10.16 11.18
C PHE A 61 1.01 11.16 11.15
N ASN A 62 0.90 12.20 10.34
CA ASN A 62 1.91 13.24 10.15
C ASN A 62 3.30 12.69 9.77
N GLN A 63 3.34 11.58 9.05
CA GLN A 63 4.60 10.98 8.60
C GLN A 63 5.37 11.94 7.69
N GLU A 64 6.65 12.12 7.96
CA GLU A 64 7.51 13.05 7.20
C GLU A 64 7.54 12.70 5.70
N VAL A 65 7.45 11.42 5.36
CA VAL A 65 7.37 10.95 3.97
C VAL A 65 6.12 11.50 3.24
N ALA A 66 4.97 11.55 3.91
CA ALA A 66 3.75 12.11 3.32
C ALA A 66 3.80 13.64 3.21
N LYS A 67 4.53 14.29 4.14
CA LYS A 67 4.72 15.74 4.17
C LYS A 67 5.69 16.20 3.07
N SER A 68 6.82 15.53 2.90
CA SER A 68 7.90 15.94 2.00
C SER A 68 7.66 15.53 0.54
N ALA A 69 6.86 14.49 0.28
CA ALA A 69 6.62 14.03 -1.08
C ALA A 69 5.92 15.09 -1.93
N PRO A 70 6.42 15.40 -3.14
CA PRO A 70 5.75 16.32 -4.06
C PRO A 70 4.42 15.75 -4.58
N VAL A 71 4.30 14.43 -4.70
CA VAL A 71 3.11 13.73 -5.21
C VAL A 71 2.70 12.62 -4.26
N LEU A 72 1.41 12.55 -3.94
CA LEU A 72 0.77 11.39 -3.32
C LEU A 72 -0.18 10.76 -4.34
N LEU A 73 -0.04 9.47 -4.58
CA LEU A 73 -0.98 8.68 -5.36
C LEU A 73 -1.81 7.81 -4.43
N THR A 74 -3.13 7.98 -4.44
CA THR A 74 -4.05 7.09 -3.71
C THR A 74 -4.70 6.12 -4.67
N PHE A 75 -4.45 4.84 -4.48
CA PHE A 75 -5.01 3.74 -5.27
C PHE A 75 -6.31 3.28 -4.62
N VAL A 76 -7.37 3.29 -5.40
CA VAL A 76 -8.74 3.09 -4.96
C VAL A 76 -9.31 1.84 -5.62
N ALA A 77 -9.85 0.91 -4.84
CA ALA A 77 -10.76 -0.11 -5.34
C ALA A 77 -12.03 0.62 -5.82
N ASP A 78 -12.38 0.49 -7.09
CA ASP A 78 -13.43 1.28 -7.74
C ASP A 78 -14.39 0.40 -8.54
N LEU A 79 -15.50 0.04 -7.94
CA LEU A 79 -16.63 -0.61 -8.60
C LEU A 79 -17.68 0.40 -9.09
N ASN A 80 -17.65 1.64 -8.61
CA ASN A 80 -18.62 2.66 -8.98
C ASN A 80 -18.64 2.92 -10.48
N ARG A 81 -17.48 3.06 -11.11
CA ARG A 81 -17.36 3.28 -12.56
C ARG A 81 -17.90 2.09 -13.35
N PHE A 82 -17.61 0.88 -12.93
CA PHE A 82 -18.07 -0.35 -13.61
C PHE A 82 -19.57 -0.56 -13.45
N VAL A 83 -20.12 -0.33 -12.25
CA VAL A 83 -21.58 -0.39 -12.00
C VAL A 83 -22.33 0.62 -12.86
N LYS A 84 -21.84 1.86 -12.94
CA LYS A 84 -22.42 2.87 -13.84
C LYS A 84 -22.39 2.45 -15.31
N TRP A 85 -21.33 1.78 -15.75
CA TRP A 85 -21.31 1.22 -17.10
C TRP A 85 -22.34 0.12 -17.29
N CYS A 86 -22.55 -0.75 -16.30
CA CYS A 86 -23.63 -1.75 -16.31
C CYS A 86 -24.99 -1.05 -16.44
N GLU A 87 -25.26 -0.01 -15.66
CA GLU A 87 -26.53 0.73 -15.67
C GLU A 87 -26.83 1.32 -17.06
N VAL A 88 -25.89 2.04 -17.68
CA VAL A 88 -26.08 2.62 -19.02
C VAL A 88 -26.15 1.56 -20.12
N SER A 89 -25.67 0.35 -19.85
CA SER A 89 -25.73 -0.80 -20.76
C SER A 89 -26.96 -1.69 -20.52
N ASN A 90 -27.85 -1.32 -19.60
CA ASN A 90 -29.00 -2.13 -19.16
C ASN A 90 -28.58 -3.52 -18.69
N ALA A 91 -27.40 -3.65 -18.08
CA ALA A 91 -26.88 -4.87 -17.51
C ALA A 91 -27.18 -4.92 -15.99
N ASN A 92 -27.59 -6.06 -15.48
CA ASN A 92 -27.83 -6.22 -14.06
C ASN A 92 -26.49 -6.46 -13.35
N SER A 93 -26.02 -5.50 -12.57
CA SER A 93 -24.77 -5.62 -11.82
C SER A 93 -24.98 -6.42 -10.53
N GLY A 94 -24.01 -7.27 -10.17
CA GLY A 94 -23.99 -8.03 -8.91
C GLY A 94 -22.67 -7.86 -8.17
N TYR A 95 -22.10 -6.64 -8.20
CA TYR A 95 -20.72 -6.37 -7.78
C TYR A 95 -20.62 -5.60 -6.44
N ASP A 96 -21.73 -5.32 -5.78
CA ASP A 96 -21.84 -4.65 -4.49
C ASP A 96 -21.66 -5.63 -3.30
N ASN A 97 -20.57 -6.38 -3.34
CA ASN A 97 -20.30 -7.40 -2.34
C ASN A 97 -18.81 -7.50 -2.00
N PHE A 98 -18.50 -8.20 -0.92
CA PHE A 98 -17.13 -8.31 -0.41
C PHE A 98 -16.17 -9.02 -1.38
N LEU A 99 -16.64 -10.00 -2.15
CA LEU A 99 -15.78 -10.68 -3.14
C LEU A 99 -15.28 -9.69 -4.19
N PHE A 100 -16.16 -8.83 -4.70
CA PHE A 100 -15.77 -7.84 -5.70
C PHE A 100 -14.97 -6.68 -5.11
N PHE A 101 -15.20 -6.30 -3.86
CA PHE A 101 -14.27 -5.42 -3.15
C PHE A 101 -12.85 -5.99 -3.13
N LEU A 102 -12.68 -7.26 -2.74
CA LEU A 102 -11.37 -7.91 -2.72
C LEU A 102 -10.74 -7.96 -4.12
N THR A 103 -11.53 -8.28 -5.13
CA THR A 103 -11.11 -8.29 -6.54
C THR A 103 -10.60 -6.92 -6.97
N ALA A 104 -11.35 -5.85 -6.71
CA ALA A 104 -10.95 -4.49 -7.02
C ALA A 104 -9.72 -4.03 -6.22
N ALA A 105 -9.60 -4.45 -4.97
CA ALA A 105 -8.43 -4.16 -4.15
C ALA A 105 -7.16 -4.83 -4.70
N ILE A 106 -7.27 -6.08 -5.20
CA ILE A 106 -6.16 -6.77 -5.86
C ILE A 106 -5.75 -6.02 -7.13
N ASP A 107 -6.69 -5.65 -7.99
CA ASP A 107 -6.43 -4.85 -9.20
C ASP A 107 -5.68 -3.55 -8.84
N ALA A 108 -6.14 -2.83 -7.83
CA ALA A 108 -5.53 -1.58 -7.37
C ALA A 108 -4.07 -1.77 -6.90
N VAL A 109 -3.79 -2.85 -6.14
CA VAL A 109 -2.44 -3.16 -5.63
C VAL A 109 -1.49 -3.58 -6.75
N LEU A 110 -1.96 -4.39 -7.72
CA LEU A 110 -1.16 -4.78 -8.89
C LEU A 110 -0.74 -3.55 -9.71
N VAL A 111 -1.67 -2.64 -9.94
CA VAL A 111 -1.40 -1.37 -10.63
C VAL A 111 -0.45 -0.50 -9.82
N ALA A 112 -0.64 -0.38 -8.51
CA ALA A 112 0.24 0.38 -7.63
C ALA A 112 1.69 -0.14 -7.71
N GLN A 113 1.89 -1.44 -7.71
CA GLN A 113 3.22 -2.03 -7.81
C GLN A 113 3.88 -1.74 -9.17
N ASN A 114 3.12 -1.84 -10.29
CA ASN A 114 3.64 -1.47 -11.60
C ASN A 114 4.00 0.02 -11.67
N VAL A 115 3.19 0.91 -11.08
CA VAL A 115 3.49 2.35 -10.97
C VAL A 115 4.80 2.56 -10.20
N CYS A 116 5.01 1.86 -9.09
CA CYS A 116 6.25 1.94 -8.32
C CYS A 116 7.47 1.52 -9.14
N ILE A 117 7.41 0.40 -9.84
CA ILE A 117 8.49 -0.08 -10.70
C ILE A 117 8.79 0.94 -11.82
N ALA A 118 7.75 1.48 -12.45
CA ALA A 118 7.90 2.49 -13.49
C ALA A 118 8.52 3.79 -12.95
N ALA A 119 8.11 4.23 -11.77
CA ALA A 119 8.67 5.41 -11.10
C ALA A 119 10.16 5.22 -10.80
N GLU A 120 10.54 4.10 -10.20
CA GLU A 120 11.95 3.79 -9.91
C GLU A 120 12.79 3.68 -11.18
N ASN A 121 12.25 3.07 -12.24
CA ASN A 121 12.93 2.97 -13.55
C ASN A 121 13.18 4.35 -14.19
N LEU A 122 12.37 5.34 -13.85
CA LEU A 122 12.50 6.73 -14.33
C LEU A 122 13.24 7.63 -13.32
N GLY A 123 13.92 7.05 -12.33
CA GLY A 123 14.75 7.78 -11.36
C GLY A 123 13.98 8.45 -10.22
N LEU A 124 12.70 8.14 -10.03
CA LEU A 124 11.91 8.58 -8.89
C LEU A 124 12.05 7.61 -7.72
N GLY A 125 11.94 8.14 -6.50
CA GLY A 125 11.80 7.33 -5.29
C GLY A 125 10.33 7.12 -4.95
N ILE A 126 10.04 6.02 -4.27
CA ILE A 126 8.69 5.67 -3.83
C ILE A 126 8.65 5.24 -2.36
N CYS A 127 7.50 5.46 -1.73
CA CYS A 127 7.19 4.87 -0.43
C CYS A 127 5.69 4.55 -0.32
N TYR A 128 5.35 3.31 -0.03
CA TYR A 128 3.98 2.93 0.33
C TYR A 128 3.59 3.49 1.70
N LEU A 129 2.37 4.00 1.80
CA LEU A 129 1.75 4.49 3.03
C LEU A 129 0.71 3.50 3.53
N GLY A 130 1.12 2.55 4.37
CA GLY A 130 0.23 1.54 4.96
C GLY A 130 -0.87 2.11 5.86
N THR A 131 -0.77 3.38 6.21
CA THR A 131 -1.74 4.12 7.03
C THR A 131 -3.05 4.44 6.30
N THR A 132 -3.12 4.27 5.00
CA THR A 132 -4.30 4.58 4.17
C THR A 132 -5.55 3.86 4.65
N VAL A 133 -5.45 2.56 4.93
CA VAL A 133 -6.60 1.75 5.37
C VAL A 133 -7.06 2.08 6.79
N TYR A 134 -6.18 2.60 7.65
CA TYR A 134 -6.51 2.95 9.04
C TYR A 134 -7.46 4.16 9.14
N ASN A 135 -7.33 5.10 8.22
CA ASN A 135 -8.13 6.33 8.17
C ASN A 135 -8.93 6.45 6.87
N SER A 136 -9.34 5.29 6.33
CA SER A 136 -10.04 5.21 5.04
C SER A 136 -11.31 6.06 4.99
N ARG A 137 -12.10 6.11 6.08
CA ARG A 137 -13.31 6.93 6.15
C ARG A 137 -13.04 8.43 5.95
N GLU A 138 -11.99 8.92 6.59
CA GLU A 138 -11.58 10.31 6.53
C GLU A 138 -10.96 10.62 5.16
N ILE A 139 -10.15 9.72 4.62
CA ILE A 139 -9.58 9.83 3.27
C ILE A 139 -10.68 9.86 2.20
N ILE A 140 -11.72 9.02 2.33
CA ILE A 140 -12.89 9.04 1.44
C ILE A 140 -13.52 10.43 1.40
N LYS A 141 -13.66 11.09 2.57
CA LYS A 141 -14.23 12.45 2.65
C LYS A 141 -13.33 13.50 2.02
N VAL A 142 -12.02 13.46 2.30
CA VAL A 142 -11.06 14.44 1.76
C VAL A 142 -10.93 14.32 0.24
N LEU A 143 -11.05 13.13 -0.29
CA LEU A 143 -10.90 12.86 -1.72
C LEU A 143 -12.25 12.76 -2.47
N ASP A 144 -13.37 13.08 -1.83
CA ASP A 144 -14.73 13.01 -2.39
C ASP A 144 -15.01 11.67 -3.10
N LEU A 145 -14.60 10.57 -2.48
CA LEU A 145 -14.77 9.25 -3.06
C LEU A 145 -16.23 8.79 -2.96
N PRO A 146 -16.86 8.37 -4.09
CA PRO A 146 -18.25 7.96 -4.10
C PRO A 146 -18.48 6.59 -3.43
N LYS A 147 -19.74 6.15 -3.33
CA LYS A 147 -20.07 4.77 -2.94
C LYS A 147 -19.43 3.76 -3.90
N LEU A 148 -19.24 2.53 -3.43
CA LEU A 148 -18.56 1.44 -4.13
C LEU A 148 -17.11 1.78 -4.50
N THR A 149 -16.46 2.63 -3.69
CA THR A 149 -15.02 2.89 -3.75
C THR A 149 -14.38 2.76 -2.38
N PHE A 150 -13.08 2.39 -2.34
CA PHE A 150 -12.33 2.28 -1.09
C PHE A 150 -10.84 2.58 -1.34
N PRO A 151 -10.19 3.47 -0.57
CA PRO A 151 -8.77 3.75 -0.70
C PRO A 151 -7.95 2.58 -0.12
N VAL A 152 -7.31 1.80 -0.99
CA VAL A 152 -6.58 0.57 -0.63
C VAL A 152 -5.19 0.88 -0.11
N THR A 153 -4.46 1.75 -0.81
CA THR A 153 -3.11 2.16 -0.45
C THR A 153 -2.78 3.52 -1.05
N SER A 154 -1.81 4.20 -0.46
CA SER A 154 -1.23 5.39 -1.06
C SER A 154 0.27 5.21 -1.26
N VAL A 155 0.83 5.90 -2.25
CA VAL A 155 2.26 5.90 -2.55
C VAL A 155 2.73 7.36 -2.63
N ALA A 156 3.75 7.68 -1.84
CA ALA A 156 4.50 8.92 -1.94
C ALA A 156 5.53 8.79 -3.06
N ILE A 157 5.59 9.77 -3.96
CA ILE A 157 6.52 9.77 -5.12
C ILE A 157 7.23 11.12 -5.21
N GLY A 158 8.52 11.09 -5.55
CA GLY A 158 9.34 12.26 -5.77
C GLY A 158 10.78 11.93 -6.12
N TYR A 159 11.61 12.94 -6.36
CA TYR A 159 13.05 12.72 -6.53
C TYR A 159 13.68 12.36 -5.18
N PRO A 160 14.45 11.26 -5.09
CA PRO A 160 15.06 10.83 -3.83
C PRO A 160 16.06 11.84 -3.29
N ASP A 161 16.01 12.11 -1.97
CA ASP A 161 16.99 12.90 -1.22
C ASP A 161 17.72 12.06 -0.17
N GLU A 162 17.70 10.76 -0.36
CA GLU A 162 18.43 9.78 0.45
C GLU A 162 18.71 8.52 -0.39
N TYR A 163 19.72 7.77 0.04
CA TYR A 163 20.09 6.50 -0.59
C TYR A 163 20.26 5.42 0.49
N PRO A 164 19.16 4.90 1.04
CA PRO A 164 19.23 3.90 2.10
C PRO A 164 19.75 2.56 1.56
N ALA A 165 20.34 1.76 2.45
CA ALA A 165 20.63 0.37 2.14
C ALA A 165 19.35 -0.44 1.94
N GLN A 166 19.42 -1.48 1.13
CA GLN A 166 18.32 -2.42 0.98
C GLN A 166 17.98 -3.10 2.31
N THR A 167 16.69 -3.27 2.55
CA THR A 167 16.24 -4.06 3.69
C THR A 167 16.40 -5.56 3.42
N ASP A 168 16.63 -6.32 4.48
CA ASP A 168 16.70 -7.78 4.41
C ASP A 168 15.41 -8.42 3.88
N ARG A 169 15.54 -9.64 3.39
CA ARG A 169 14.42 -10.50 2.97
C ARG A 169 14.58 -11.87 3.62
N LEU A 170 13.46 -12.52 3.89
CA LEU A 170 13.49 -13.91 4.28
C LEU A 170 14.06 -14.77 3.13
N PRO A 171 14.78 -15.85 3.45
CA PRO A 171 15.27 -16.76 2.43
C PRO A 171 14.10 -17.44 1.69
N LEU A 172 14.27 -17.73 0.41
CA LEU A 172 13.20 -18.27 -0.44
C LEU A 172 12.55 -19.55 0.14
N ARG A 173 13.34 -20.40 0.81
CA ARG A 173 12.82 -21.60 1.49
C ARG A 173 11.77 -21.33 2.57
N GLY A 174 11.69 -20.10 3.07
CA GLY A 174 10.70 -19.66 4.05
C GLY A 174 9.43 -19.04 3.43
N ILE A 175 9.35 -18.99 2.09
CA ILE A 175 8.25 -18.31 1.38
C ILE A 175 7.71 -19.24 0.29
N ILE A 176 8.54 -20.10 -0.31
CA ILE A 176 8.17 -20.94 -1.46
C ILE A 176 7.85 -22.35 -0.96
N HIS A 177 6.68 -22.84 -1.33
CA HIS A 177 6.24 -24.21 -1.12
C HIS A 177 5.99 -24.85 -2.49
N HIS A 178 6.42 -26.11 -2.69
CA HIS A 178 6.17 -26.86 -3.90
C HIS A 178 4.92 -27.72 -3.75
N ASP A 179 4.01 -27.60 -4.68
CA ASP A 179 2.72 -28.31 -4.79
C ASP A 179 1.76 -28.07 -3.63
N LYS A 180 2.21 -28.17 -2.37
CA LYS A 180 1.39 -28.02 -1.16
C LYS A 180 2.10 -27.19 -0.12
N TYR A 181 1.31 -26.49 0.68
CA TYR A 181 1.82 -25.78 1.84
C TYR A 181 2.39 -26.76 2.87
N ARG A 182 3.63 -26.57 3.29
CA ARG A 182 4.28 -27.29 4.40
C ARG A 182 4.30 -26.37 5.62
N ASN A 183 3.73 -26.81 6.72
CA ASN A 183 3.78 -26.06 7.96
C ASN A 183 5.20 -26.05 8.54
N TYR A 184 5.49 -25.04 9.35
CA TYR A 184 6.81 -24.83 9.95
C TYR A 184 6.88 -25.48 11.33
N THR A 185 8.00 -26.13 11.62
CA THR A 185 8.39 -26.53 12.98
C THR A 185 9.01 -25.34 13.71
N GLU A 186 9.19 -25.46 15.04
CA GLU A 186 9.91 -24.43 15.83
C GLU A 186 11.33 -24.23 15.33
N GLN A 187 12.00 -25.31 14.92
CA GLN A 187 13.35 -25.24 14.36
C GLN A 187 13.36 -24.49 13.03
N ASP A 188 12.42 -24.79 12.13
CA ASP A 188 12.29 -24.05 10.85
C ASP A 188 12.15 -22.54 11.10
N ILE A 189 11.30 -22.12 12.04
CA ILE A 189 11.08 -20.72 12.39
C ILE A 189 12.36 -20.09 12.97
N THR A 190 13.01 -20.76 13.91
CA THR A 190 14.27 -20.29 14.49
C THR A 190 15.33 -20.05 13.43
N ASP A 191 15.51 -21.00 12.52
CA ASP A 191 16.51 -20.93 11.45
C ASP A 191 16.18 -19.84 10.42
N LEU A 192 14.89 -19.66 10.08
CA LEU A 192 14.44 -18.64 9.12
C LEU A 192 14.66 -17.22 9.63
N TYR A 193 14.42 -16.99 10.92
CA TYR A 193 14.48 -15.65 11.51
C TYR A 193 15.81 -15.33 12.19
N SER A 194 16.70 -16.31 12.37
CA SER A 194 18.00 -16.15 13.06
C SER A 194 18.85 -15.03 12.42
N PHE A 195 18.94 -14.97 11.09
CA PHE A 195 19.67 -13.91 10.41
C PHE A 195 19.10 -12.53 10.75
N LYS A 196 17.77 -12.38 10.64
CA LYS A 196 17.06 -11.12 10.91
C LYS A 196 17.22 -10.67 12.36
N GLU A 197 17.08 -11.58 13.31
CA GLU A 197 17.29 -11.32 14.75
C GLU A 197 18.73 -10.86 15.05
N ASN A 198 19.71 -11.36 14.29
CA ASN A 198 21.12 -11.06 14.49
C ASN A 198 21.62 -9.83 13.76
N LEU A 199 20.83 -9.18 12.91
CA LEU A 199 21.20 -7.89 12.32
C LEU A 199 21.45 -6.85 13.42
N GLU A 200 22.47 -6.04 13.26
CA GLU A 200 22.81 -5.00 14.22
C GLU A 200 21.65 -3.99 14.42
N SER A 201 20.97 -3.64 13.33
CA SER A 201 19.77 -2.82 13.37
C SER A 201 18.63 -3.45 14.20
N SER A 202 18.45 -4.78 14.11
CA SER A 202 17.45 -5.50 14.89
C SER A 202 17.82 -5.52 16.37
N LYS A 203 19.09 -5.78 16.70
CA LYS A 203 19.59 -5.75 18.08
C LYS A 203 19.41 -4.37 18.74
N GLN A 204 19.74 -3.31 17.99
CA GLN A 204 19.53 -1.93 18.46
C GLN A 204 18.03 -1.66 18.68
N PHE A 205 17.19 -2.11 17.78
CA PHE A 205 15.75 -1.90 17.85
C PHE A 205 15.10 -2.66 19.02
N ILE A 206 15.54 -3.89 19.28
CA ILE A 206 15.15 -4.68 20.45
C ILE A 206 15.53 -3.93 21.74
N LYS A 207 16.79 -3.49 21.84
CA LYS A 207 17.32 -2.76 23.01
C LYS A 207 16.57 -1.44 23.24
N GLN A 208 16.33 -0.65 22.21
CA GLN A 208 15.62 0.63 22.30
C GLN A 208 14.18 0.49 22.80
N ASN A 209 13.56 -0.66 22.57
CA ASN A 209 12.19 -0.95 22.99
C ASN A 209 12.10 -1.81 24.26
N ASN A 210 13.23 -2.08 24.95
CA ASN A 210 13.31 -2.91 26.15
C ASN A 210 12.65 -4.29 25.97
N LYS A 211 12.96 -4.95 24.85
CA LYS A 211 12.46 -6.29 24.52
C LYS A 211 13.60 -7.30 24.43
N GLU A 212 13.26 -8.58 24.44
CA GLU A 212 14.23 -9.70 24.32
C GLU A 212 14.36 -10.20 22.88
N LYS A 213 13.28 -10.10 22.11
CA LYS A 213 13.15 -10.61 20.74
C LYS A 213 12.52 -9.57 19.82
N LEU A 214 12.90 -9.63 18.54
CA LEU A 214 12.36 -8.73 17.54
C LEU A 214 10.84 -8.88 17.36
N ALA A 215 10.33 -10.12 17.42
CA ALA A 215 8.90 -10.39 17.35
C ALA A 215 8.11 -9.62 18.40
N GLN A 216 8.63 -9.52 19.64
CA GLN A 216 7.98 -8.76 20.72
C GLN A 216 7.91 -7.25 20.40
N VAL A 217 8.90 -6.70 19.68
CA VAL A 217 8.85 -5.30 19.26
C VAL A 217 7.70 -5.09 18.26
N TYR A 218 7.46 -6.05 17.36
CA TYR A 218 6.32 -5.97 16.45
C TYR A 218 4.99 -6.08 17.18
N THR A 219 4.82 -7.04 18.08
CA THR A 219 3.53 -7.33 18.73
C THR A 219 3.18 -6.34 19.83
N ASP A 220 4.16 -5.90 20.61
CA ASP A 220 3.90 -5.14 21.85
C ASP A 220 4.05 -3.63 21.65
N VAL A 221 4.76 -3.21 20.56
CA VAL A 221 5.09 -1.80 20.35
C VAL A 221 4.51 -1.27 19.05
N ARG A 222 4.75 -1.97 17.92
CA ARG A 222 4.44 -1.46 16.58
C ARG A 222 3.03 -1.79 16.09
N TYR A 223 2.61 -3.05 16.26
CA TYR A 223 1.37 -3.59 15.72
C TYR A 223 0.62 -4.31 16.83
N LYS A 224 0.25 -3.55 17.85
CA LYS A 224 -0.43 -4.09 19.04
C LYS A 224 -1.75 -4.75 18.64
N LYS A 225 -2.08 -5.84 19.32
CA LYS A 225 -3.32 -6.58 19.07
C LYS A 225 -4.56 -5.67 19.12
N GLN A 226 -4.66 -4.83 20.15
CA GLN A 226 -5.78 -3.91 20.33
C GLN A 226 -5.91 -2.91 19.18
N ASP A 227 -4.78 -2.36 18.70
CA ASP A 227 -4.78 -1.42 17.56
C ASP A 227 -5.21 -2.13 16.27
N ASN A 228 -4.73 -3.36 16.06
CA ASN A 228 -5.12 -4.15 14.89
C ASN A 228 -6.60 -4.51 14.91
N GLU A 229 -7.15 -4.91 16.06
CA GLU A 229 -8.58 -5.20 16.23
C GLU A 229 -9.42 -3.93 15.97
N PHE A 230 -9.06 -2.81 16.60
CA PHE A 230 -9.74 -1.54 16.42
C PHE A 230 -9.77 -1.08 14.94
N PHE A 231 -8.62 -1.09 14.26
CA PHE A 231 -8.57 -0.67 12.85
C PHE A 231 -9.25 -1.67 11.92
N SER A 232 -9.25 -2.96 12.25
CA SER A 232 -10.00 -3.98 11.51
C SER A 232 -11.51 -3.71 11.57
N GLU A 233 -12.06 -3.48 12.75
CA GLU A 233 -13.47 -3.14 12.93
C GLU A 233 -13.84 -1.83 12.22
N LYS A 234 -12.98 -0.80 12.35
CA LYS A 234 -13.17 0.47 11.65
C LYS A 234 -13.23 0.27 10.14
N MET A 235 -12.32 -0.51 9.57
CA MET A 235 -12.26 -0.82 8.14
C MET A 235 -13.52 -1.56 7.67
N LEU A 236 -13.96 -2.59 8.41
CA LEU A 236 -15.19 -3.33 8.10
C LEU A 236 -16.42 -2.41 8.11
N GLY A 237 -16.51 -1.50 9.09
CA GLY A 237 -17.56 -0.49 9.13
C GLY A 237 -17.57 0.41 7.89
N VAL A 238 -16.38 0.84 7.43
CA VAL A 238 -16.25 1.65 6.21
C VAL A 238 -16.65 0.88 4.95
N LEU A 239 -16.27 -0.38 4.84
CA LEU A 239 -16.68 -1.23 3.71
C LEU A 239 -18.21 -1.39 3.65
N LYS A 240 -18.85 -1.56 4.80
CA LYS A 240 -20.33 -1.57 4.88
C LYS A 240 -20.93 -0.23 4.47
N GLU A 241 -20.40 0.88 4.99
CA GLU A 241 -20.83 2.24 4.63
C GLU A 241 -20.67 2.49 3.12
N GLN A 242 -19.64 1.96 2.51
CA GLN A 242 -19.40 2.10 1.06
C GLN A 242 -20.26 1.17 0.20
N GLY A 243 -20.97 0.21 0.81
CA GLY A 243 -21.89 -0.69 0.12
C GLY A 243 -21.25 -1.96 -0.42
N PHE A 244 -20.11 -2.38 0.15
CA PHE A 244 -19.45 -3.63 -0.26
C PHE A 244 -19.97 -4.87 0.45
N TYR A 245 -20.73 -4.72 1.53
CA TYR A 245 -21.54 -5.78 2.12
C TYR A 245 -22.60 -5.21 3.06
N GLY A 246 -23.74 -5.87 3.17
CA GLY A 246 -24.86 -5.52 4.02
C GLY A 246 -24.92 -6.37 5.29
#